data_436ce46867b474ceb4779e978536277a
#
_entry.id   436ce46867b474ceb4779e978536277a
#
_cell.length_a   1.000
_cell.length_b   1.000
_cell.length_c   1.000
_cell.angle_alpha   90.00
_cell.angle_beta   90.00
_cell.angle_gamma   90.00
#
_symmetry.space_group_name_H-M   'P 1'
#
loop_
_entity.id
_entity.type
_entity.pdbx_description
1 polymer ?
#
loop_
_entity_poly.entity_id
_entity_poly.type
_entity_poly.pdbx_seq_one_letter_code
_entity_poly.pdbx_strand_id
1 'polypeptide(L)'
;MAVKASDHFKTYHNPNGPDITTLTRPVIEQNGLYFKDIDGTGTVSAVNDWRLPSAERAAAYVKALTVDEKIAQLFISDWRMGPRYPSPRLPGHAYQADESGCVDEAEVNQKTIFGEQKLPGTTTLIKDWFARHTIVRENAQPEDMADYLNQLQAIAEE
;
A
#
# COMPACT_ATOMS: atom_id res chain seq x y z
N MET A 1 21.00 8.14 -7.43
CA MET A 1 19.79 7.52 -8.04
C MET A 1 19.01 6.94 -6.88
N ALA A 2 17.74 7.29 -6.73
CA ALA A 2 16.90 6.60 -5.76
C ALA A 2 16.68 5.17 -6.26
N VAL A 3 16.85 4.19 -5.39
CA VAL A 3 16.63 2.78 -5.70
C VAL A 3 15.14 2.57 -5.92
N LYS A 4 14.75 1.91 -7.00
CA LYS A 4 13.34 1.62 -7.26
C LYS A 4 12.84 0.54 -6.32
N ALA A 5 11.63 0.67 -5.80
CA ALA A 5 11.03 -0.35 -4.91
C ALA A 5 10.97 -1.73 -5.58
N SER A 6 10.75 -1.77 -6.90
CA SER A 6 10.77 -3.00 -7.69
C SER A 6 12.06 -3.82 -7.60
N ASP A 7 13.19 -3.18 -7.24
CA ASP A 7 14.49 -3.84 -7.19
C ASP A 7 14.69 -4.70 -5.93
N HIS A 8 13.74 -4.67 -5.00
CA HIS A 8 13.84 -5.31 -3.69
C HIS A 8 12.75 -6.34 -3.40
N PHE A 9 11.88 -6.65 -4.36
CA PHE A 9 10.89 -7.71 -4.17
C PHE A 9 11.57 -9.07 -3.97
N LYS A 10 11.15 -9.76 -2.91
CA LYS A 10 11.50 -11.16 -2.66
C LYS A 10 10.30 -12.03 -2.98
N THR A 11 10.53 -13.10 -3.73
CA THR A 11 9.50 -14.07 -4.07
C THR A 11 9.87 -15.42 -3.52
N TYR A 12 8.93 -16.06 -2.84
CA TYR A 12 9.04 -17.39 -2.25
C TYR A 12 8.03 -18.30 -2.93
N HIS A 13 8.49 -19.41 -3.48
CA HIS A 13 7.67 -20.33 -4.27
C HIS A 13 7.10 -21.45 -3.41
N ASN A 14 5.78 -21.62 -3.46
CA ASN A 14 5.10 -22.75 -2.83
C ASN A 14 4.80 -23.83 -3.87
N PRO A 15 5.22 -25.09 -3.69
CA PRO A 15 5.08 -26.16 -4.71
C PRO A 15 3.65 -26.39 -5.19
N ASN A 16 2.65 -26.22 -4.32
CA ASN A 16 1.25 -26.46 -4.59
C ASN A 16 0.36 -25.29 -4.08
N GLY A 17 0.89 -24.08 -4.10
CA GLY A 17 0.21 -22.90 -3.56
C GLY A 17 0.64 -21.62 -4.27
N PRO A 18 0.19 -20.47 -3.79
CA PRO A 18 0.57 -19.19 -4.35
C PRO A 18 2.03 -18.85 -4.08
N ASP A 19 2.66 -18.16 -4.99
CA ASP A 19 3.92 -17.47 -4.73
C ASP A 19 3.69 -16.34 -3.73
N ILE A 20 4.59 -16.22 -2.77
CA ILE A 20 4.55 -15.14 -1.77
C ILE A 20 5.58 -14.09 -2.16
N THR A 21 5.09 -12.91 -2.52
CA THR A 21 5.94 -11.76 -2.86
C THR A 21 5.81 -10.69 -1.78
N THR A 22 6.93 -10.14 -1.36
CA THR A 22 6.99 -9.10 -0.32
C THR A 22 8.16 -8.15 -0.57
N LEU A 23 8.01 -6.91 -0.13
CA LEU A 23 9.11 -5.94 -0.05
C LEU A 23 9.75 -5.95 1.35
N THR A 24 8.96 -5.67 2.36
CA THR A 24 9.43 -5.46 3.73
C THR A 24 8.80 -6.44 4.72
N ARG A 25 7.56 -6.91 4.46
CA ARG A 25 6.84 -7.78 5.38
C ARG A 25 7.57 -9.12 5.54
N PRO A 26 7.75 -9.61 6.78
CA PRO A 26 8.34 -10.92 7.05
C PRO A 26 7.57 -12.07 6.39
N VAL A 27 8.29 -13.14 6.10
CA VAL A 27 7.74 -14.39 5.59
C VAL A 27 7.97 -15.48 6.62
N ILE A 28 6.91 -16.21 6.93
CA ILE A 28 6.93 -17.35 7.84
C ILE A 28 7.18 -18.61 7.00
N GLU A 29 8.15 -19.40 7.37
CA GLU A 29 8.35 -20.73 6.81
C GLU A 29 7.83 -21.78 7.80
N GLN A 30 6.92 -22.62 7.34
CA GLN A 30 6.39 -23.73 8.12
C GLN A 30 6.17 -24.97 7.26
N ASN A 31 6.84 -26.07 7.62
CA ASN A 31 6.74 -27.37 6.92
C ASN A 31 7.06 -27.26 5.41
N GLY A 32 8.04 -26.43 5.04
CA GLY A 32 8.44 -26.22 3.66
C GLY A 32 7.47 -25.37 2.84
N LEU A 33 6.54 -24.67 3.49
CA LEU A 33 5.63 -23.71 2.89
C LEU A 33 5.87 -22.31 3.43
N TYR A 34 5.64 -21.31 2.56
CA TYR A 34 5.85 -19.90 2.86
C TYR A 34 4.53 -19.17 3.00
N PHE A 35 4.45 -18.29 4.02
CA PHE A 35 3.29 -17.47 4.33
C PHE A 35 3.73 -16.03 4.58
N LYS A 36 3.02 -15.05 4.04
CA LYS A 36 3.28 -13.65 4.35
C LYS A 36 2.75 -13.34 5.75
N ASP A 37 3.58 -12.77 6.61
CA ASP A 37 3.18 -12.42 7.98
C ASP A 37 2.34 -11.13 7.98
N ILE A 38 1.07 -11.26 7.59
CA ILE A 38 0.15 -10.12 7.41
C ILE A 38 -0.20 -9.46 8.74
N ASP A 39 -0.36 -10.23 9.80
CA ASP A 39 -0.76 -9.77 11.13
C ASP A 39 0.40 -9.51 12.09
N GLY A 40 1.65 -9.71 11.64
CA GLY A 40 2.86 -9.44 12.42
C GLY A 40 3.07 -10.38 13.62
N THR A 41 2.40 -11.54 13.63
CA THR A 41 2.48 -12.48 14.76
C THR A 41 3.70 -13.40 14.72
N GLY A 42 4.39 -13.48 13.60
CA GLY A 42 5.50 -14.41 13.36
C GLY A 42 5.08 -15.87 13.29
N THR A 43 3.79 -16.16 13.29
CA THR A 43 3.23 -17.53 13.25
C THR A 43 2.13 -17.64 12.21
N VAL A 44 1.91 -18.87 11.69
CA VAL A 44 0.80 -19.07 10.74
C VAL A 44 -0.53 -19.00 11.47
N SER A 45 -1.21 -17.88 11.28
CA SER A 45 -2.54 -17.60 11.80
C SER A 45 -3.61 -17.84 10.74
N ALA A 46 -4.88 -17.78 11.12
CA ALA A 46 -5.98 -17.85 10.14
C ALA A 46 -5.98 -16.70 9.12
N VAL A 47 -5.33 -15.57 9.43
CA VAL A 47 -5.16 -14.45 8.49
C VAL A 47 -4.11 -14.78 7.42
N ASN A 48 -3.01 -15.39 7.87
CA ASN A 48 -1.83 -15.67 7.04
C ASN A 48 -1.97 -16.95 6.21
N ASP A 49 -2.77 -17.91 6.66
CA ASP A 49 -2.87 -19.24 6.07
C ASP A 49 -3.66 -19.21 4.75
N TRP A 50 -2.95 -19.10 3.65
CA TRP A 50 -3.54 -19.10 2.31
C TRP A 50 -4.26 -20.40 1.92
N ARG A 51 -4.08 -21.50 2.68
CA ARG A 51 -4.76 -22.79 2.45
C ARG A 51 -6.22 -22.76 2.91
N LEU A 52 -6.56 -21.86 3.83
CA LEU A 52 -7.93 -21.67 4.29
C LEU A 52 -8.79 -20.96 3.25
N PRO A 53 -10.10 -21.23 3.23
CA PRO A 53 -11.04 -20.50 2.41
C PRO A 53 -10.94 -18.99 2.62
N SER A 54 -11.08 -18.20 1.56
CA SER A 54 -10.98 -16.74 1.63
C SER A 54 -11.96 -16.11 2.62
N ALA A 55 -13.16 -16.69 2.78
CA ALA A 55 -14.15 -16.22 3.75
C ALA A 55 -13.69 -16.38 5.20
N GLU A 56 -13.03 -17.48 5.54
CA GLU A 56 -12.46 -17.70 6.87
C GLU A 56 -11.32 -16.73 7.16
N ARG A 57 -10.43 -16.55 6.19
CA ARG A 57 -9.32 -15.61 6.29
C ARG A 57 -9.82 -14.18 6.45
N ALA A 58 -10.82 -13.78 5.66
CA ALA A 58 -11.43 -12.46 5.76
C ALA A 58 -12.10 -12.23 7.12
N ALA A 59 -12.83 -13.22 7.64
CA ALA A 59 -13.44 -13.14 8.96
C ALA A 59 -12.40 -12.99 10.08
N ALA A 60 -11.30 -13.75 10.00
CA ALA A 60 -10.20 -13.64 10.96
C ALA A 60 -9.53 -12.25 10.87
N TYR A 61 -9.29 -11.74 9.67
CA TYR A 61 -8.72 -10.41 9.45
C TYR A 61 -9.62 -9.31 10.03
N VAL A 62 -10.90 -9.30 9.66
CA VAL A 62 -11.86 -8.30 10.18
C VAL A 62 -11.97 -8.36 11.70
N LYS A 63 -11.89 -9.55 12.31
CA LYS A 63 -11.89 -9.69 13.75
C LYS A 63 -10.68 -9.05 14.43
N ALA A 64 -9.53 -9.12 13.79
CA ALA A 64 -8.27 -8.54 14.29
C ALA A 64 -8.21 -7.02 14.20
N LEU A 65 -8.90 -6.41 13.23
CA LEU A 65 -8.89 -4.97 13.01
C LEU A 65 -9.55 -4.18 14.13
N THR A 66 -8.98 -3.03 14.46
CA THR A 66 -9.61 -1.99 15.29
C THR A 66 -10.83 -1.38 14.60
N VAL A 67 -11.57 -0.54 15.31
CA VAL A 67 -12.72 0.18 14.72
C VAL A 67 -12.27 1.14 13.63
N ASP A 68 -11.18 1.89 13.86
CA ASP A 68 -10.66 2.86 12.91
C ASP A 68 -10.16 2.18 11.61
N GLU A 69 -9.45 1.06 11.76
CA GLU A 69 -9.04 0.26 10.60
C GLU A 69 -10.23 -0.30 9.83
N LYS A 70 -11.29 -0.73 10.50
CA LYS A 70 -12.53 -1.18 9.85
C LYS A 70 -13.21 -0.05 9.07
N ILE A 71 -13.29 1.15 9.67
CA ILE A 71 -13.84 2.33 8.99
C ILE A 71 -13.01 2.65 7.74
N ALA A 72 -11.69 2.60 7.85
CA ALA A 72 -10.79 2.89 6.75
C ALA A 72 -10.95 1.93 5.54
N GLN A 73 -11.36 0.67 5.78
CA GLN A 73 -11.65 -0.27 4.68
C GLN A 73 -12.86 0.14 3.83
N LEU A 74 -13.72 1.02 4.34
CA LEU A 74 -14.92 1.50 3.62
C LEU A 74 -14.64 2.70 2.72
N PHE A 75 -13.45 3.30 2.83
CA PHE A 75 -13.07 4.47 2.03
C PHE A 75 -12.26 4.07 0.81
N ILE A 76 -12.61 4.68 -0.31
CA ILE A 76 -11.81 4.67 -1.53
C ILE A 76 -11.45 6.11 -1.81
N SER A 77 -10.18 6.45 -1.66
CA SER A 77 -9.71 7.83 -1.91
C SER A 77 -9.01 7.97 -3.25
N ASP A 78 -8.91 9.19 -3.70
CA ASP A 78 -8.25 9.58 -4.93
C ASP A 78 -6.81 10.00 -4.59
N TRP A 79 -5.82 9.18 -4.95
CA TRP A 79 -4.43 9.45 -4.65
C TRP A 79 -3.69 9.93 -5.89
N ARG A 80 -2.79 10.88 -5.67
CA ARG A 80 -1.98 11.49 -6.71
C ARG A 80 -0.53 11.07 -6.55
N MET A 81 0.10 10.80 -7.68
CA MET A 81 1.54 10.61 -7.73
C MET A 81 2.24 11.93 -7.38
N GLY A 82 3.29 11.85 -6.57
CA GLY A 82 4.07 13.01 -6.17
C GLY A 82 4.88 13.64 -7.34
N PRO A 83 5.57 14.75 -7.08
CA PRO A 83 6.31 15.50 -8.13
C PRO A 83 7.46 14.71 -8.77
N ARG A 84 7.88 13.61 -8.17
CA ARG A 84 8.83 12.67 -8.80
C ARG A 84 8.26 12.05 -10.09
N TYR A 85 6.94 11.98 -10.18
CA TYR A 85 6.22 11.39 -11.29
C TYR A 85 5.40 12.49 -11.99
N PRO A 86 5.97 13.18 -12.97
CA PRO A 86 5.28 14.28 -13.63
C PRO A 86 4.00 13.80 -14.33
N SER A 87 2.88 14.36 -13.91
CA SER A 87 1.60 14.11 -14.57
C SER A 87 1.28 15.20 -15.59
N PRO A 88 1.07 14.84 -16.86
CA PRO A 88 0.71 15.81 -17.89
C PRO A 88 -0.70 16.38 -17.70
N ARG A 89 -1.56 15.76 -16.88
CA ARG A 89 -2.94 16.20 -16.67
C ARG A 89 -3.09 17.32 -15.66
N LEU A 90 -2.15 17.49 -14.75
CA LEU A 90 -2.25 18.44 -13.64
C LEU A 90 -0.94 19.21 -13.47
N PRO A 91 -0.55 20.03 -14.47
CA PRO A 91 0.62 20.88 -14.32
C PRO A 91 0.36 21.87 -13.14
N GLY A 92 1.26 21.89 -12.19
CA GLY A 92 1.19 22.77 -11.01
C GLY A 92 0.62 22.17 -9.73
N HIS A 93 0.16 20.92 -9.73
CA HIS A 93 -0.13 20.18 -8.51
C HIS A 93 1.17 19.51 -8.01
N ALA A 94 1.98 20.27 -7.34
CA ALA A 94 3.18 19.75 -6.69
C ALA A 94 2.81 19.31 -5.28
N TYR A 95 2.66 18.00 -5.09
CA TYR A 95 2.70 17.43 -3.77
C TYR A 95 4.16 17.36 -3.32
N GLN A 96 4.43 17.61 -2.05
CA GLN A 96 5.74 17.29 -1.52
C GLN A 96 5.83 15.76 -1.39
N ALA A 97 6.82 15.19 -2.04
CA ALA A 97 7.08 13.76 -1.95
C ALA A 97 8.12 13.51 -0.86
N ASP A 98 7.94 12.43 -0.12
CA ASP A 98 8.95 11.89 0.76
C ASP A 98 10.15 11.31 -0.03
N GLU A 99 11.13 10.74 0.66
CA GLU A 99 12.32 10.15 0.04
C GLU A 99 12.01 9.00 -0.92
N SER A 100 10.88 8.32 -0.71
CA SER A 100 10.41 7.23 -1.58
C SER A 100 9.73 7.74 -2.85
N GLY A 101 9.37 9.02 -2.91
CA GLY A 101 8.62 9.64 -3.98
C GLY A 101 7.10 9.60 -3.79
N CYS A 102 6.63 9.03 -2.68
CA CYS A 102 5.25 9.16 -2.23
C CYS A 102 5.01 10.56 -1.66
N VAL A 103 3.75 10.98 -1.59
CA VAL A 103 3.41 12.26 -0.98
C VAL A 103 3.56 12.14 0.53
N ASP A 104 4.44 12.97 1.08
CA ASP A 104 4.72 13.07 2.50
C ASP A 104 3.61 13.85 3.25
N GLU A 105 3.83 14.01 4.56
CA GLU A 105 2.94 14.62 5.56
C GLU A 105 2.53 16.07 5.27
N ALA A 106 3.12 16.71 4.28
CA ALA A 106 2.72 18.06 3.92
C ALA A 106 1.24 18.09 3.52
N GLU A 107 0.47 18.83 4.27
CA GLU A 107 -0.90 19.16 3.90
C GLU A 107 -0.91 19.76 2.49
N VAL A 108 -1.49 19.04 1.55
CA VAL A 108 -1.63 19.55 0.21
C VAL A 108 -2.84 20.49 0.18
N ASN A 109 -2.56 21.77 0.00
CA ASN A 109 -3.61 22.73 -0.29
C ASN A 109 -4.09 22.52 -1.72
N GLN A 110 -5.17 21.79 -1.88
CA GLN A 110 -5.82 21.66 -3.18
C GLN A 110 -6.97 22.65 -3.31
N LYS A 111 -6.85 23.54 -4.27
CA LYS A 111 -7.96 24.42 -4.64
C LYS A 111 -8.86 23.66 -5.62
N THR A 112 -10.04 23.31 -5.16
CA THR A 112 -11.07 22.63 -5.97
C THR A 112 -12.25 23.55 -6.21
N ILE A 113 -13.23 23.10 -7.00
CA ILE A 113 -14.54 23.80 -7.14
C ILE A 113 -15.32 23.88 -5.82
N PHE A 114 -14.92 23.09 -4.82
CA PHE A 114 -15.50 23.06 -3.47
C PHE A 114 -14.69 23.90 -2.46
N GLY A 115 -13.73 24.70 -2.93
CA GLY A 115 -12.86 25.51 -2.09
C GLY A 115 -11.47 24.91 -1.87
N GLU A 116 -10.73 25.48 -0.94
CA GLU A 116 -9.42 24.97 -0.53
C GLU A 116 -9.62 23.77 0.40
N GLN A 117 -9.02 22.64 0.03
CA GLN A 117 -9.01 21.43 0.83
C GLN A 117 -7.58 21.10 1.23
N LYS A 118 -7.40 20.75 2.50
CA LYS A 118 -6.17 20.17 3.00
C LYS A 118 -6.28 18.66 2.92
N LEU A 119 -5.37 18.05 2.19
CA LEU A 119 -5.29 16.60 2.07
C LEU A 119 -4.03 16.11 2.74
N PRO A 120 -4.07 15.00 3.48
CA PRO A 120 -2.87 14.38 4.02
C PRO A 120 -2.01 13.81 2.90
N GLY A 121 -0.73 13.66 3.15
CA GLY A 121 0.18 12.94 2.28
C GLY A 121 -0.17 11.44 2.21
N THR A 122 0.35 10.77 1.20
CA THR A 122 0.07 9.34 0.97
C THR A 122 0.57 8.46 2.11
N THR A 123 1.72 8.80 2.70
CA THR A 123 2.26 8.05 3.86
C THR A 123 1.32 8.15 5.06
N THR A 124 0.84 9.35 5.40
CA THR A 124 -0.14 9.57 6.47
C THR A 124 -1.45 8.83 6.19
N LEU A 125 -1.94 8.87 4.95
CA LEU A 125 -3.14 8.11 4.57
C LEU A 125 -3.00 6.60 4.84
N ILE A 126 -1.84 6.02 4.54
CA ILE A 126 -1.61 4.59 4.70
C ILE A 126 -1.34 4.22 6.16
N LYS A 127 -0.44 4.95 6.84
CA LYS A 127 0.02 4.59 8.19
C LYS A 127 -0.95 5.02 9.28
N ASP A 128 -1.42 6.27 9.22
CA ASP A 128 -2.18 6.86 10.32
C ASP A 128 -3.69 6.73 10.11
N TRP A 129 -4.14 6.78 8.84
CA TRP A 129 -5.55 6.66 8.49
C TRP A 129 -5.94 5.28 7.98
N PHE A 130 -4.99 4.34 7.93
CA PHE A 130 -5.20 2.92 7.55
C PHE A 130 -5.86 2.73 6.18
N ALA A 131 -5.71 3.69 5.26
CA ALA A 131 -6.29 3.60 3.92
C ALA A 131 -5.66 2.43 3.14
N ARG A 132 -6.50 1.59 2.53
CA ARG A 132 -6.08 0.39 1.80
C ARG A 132 -6.60 0.35 0.37
N HIS A 133 -7.53 1.22 0.04
CA HIS A 133 -8.15 1.29 -1.28
C HIS A 133 -7.95 2.66 -1.89
N THR A 134 -7.49 2.69 -3.13
CA THR A 134 -7.25 3.94 -3.85
C THR A 134 -7.68 3.86 -5.30
N ILE A 135 -8.07 5.03 -5.84
CA ILE A 135 -8.16 5.25 -7.28
C ILE A 135 -6.93 6.04 -7.69
N VAL A 136 -6.08 5.45 -8.52
CA VAL A 136 -4.95 6.16 -9.10
C VAL A 136 -5.43 6.90 -10.34
N ARG A 137 -5.56 8.23 -10.24
CA ARG A 137 -6.05 9.09 -11.33
C ARG A 137 -4.92 9.80 -12.07
N GLU A 138 -3.86 9.07 -12.34
CA GLU A 138 -2.73 9.62 -13.05
C GLU A 138 -2.62 9.05 -14.46
N ASN A 139 -2.04 9.85 -15.35
CA ASN A 139 -1.72 9.44 -16.71
C ASN A 139 -0.20 9.45 -16.90
N ALA A 140 0.48 8.66 -16.07
CA ALA A 140 1.92 8.52 -16.09
C ALA A 140 2.35 7.38 -17.03
N GLN A 141 3.66 7.27 -17.28
CA GLN A 141 4.22 6.11 -17.95
C GLN A 141 3.99 4.85 -17.11
N PRO A 142 3.82 3.67 -17.73
CA PRO A 142 3.57 2.43 -16.99
C PRO A 142 4.63 2.12 -15.94
N GLU A 143 5.90 2.41 -16.24
CA GLU A 143 7.02 2.19 -15.35
C GLU A 143 6.95 3.07 -14.09
N ASP A 144 6.58 4.35 -14.27
CA ASP A 144 6.41 5.30 -13.16
C ASP A 144 5.24 4.90 -12.29
N MET A 145 4.12 4.47 -12.91
CA MET A 145 2.95 4.00 -12.18
C MET A 145 3.27 2.74 -11.38
N ALA A 146 3.98 1.79 -11.97
CA ALA A 146 4.39 0.58 -11.29
C ALA A 146 5.33 0.88 -10.10
N ASP A 147 6.31 1.76 -10.28
CA ASP A 147 7.22 2.17 -9.21
C ASP A 147 6.46 2.86 -8.07
N TYR A 148 5.55 3.77 -8.38
CA TYR A 148 4.70 4.43 -7.38
C TYR A 148 3.85 3.43 -6.58
N LEU A 149 3.16 2.51 -7.25
CA LEU A 149 2.33 1.51 -6.59
C LEU A 149 3.16 0.55 -5.72
N ASN A 150 4.37 0.22 -6.15
CA ASN A 150 5.31 -0.59 -5.35
C ASN A 150 5.76 0.15 -4.08
N GLN A 151 5.94 1.47 -4.15
CA GLN A 151 6.27 2.28 -2.98
C GLN A 151 5.08 2.35 -2.00
N LEU A 152 3.85 2.49 -2.50
CA LEU A 152 2.65 2.40 -1.65
C LEU A 152 2.56 1.05 -0.95
N GLN A 153 2.86 -0.03 -1.69
CA GLN A 153 2.88 -1.38 -1.13
C GLN A 153 3.95 -1.51 -0.03
N ALA A 154 5.15 -0.97 -0.23
CA ALA A 154 6.20 -0.98 0.77
C ALA A 154 5.76 -0.29 2.06
N ILE A 155 5.16 0.91 1.95
CA ILE A 155 4.65 1.66 3.10
C ILE A 155 3.54 0.88 3.82
N ALA A 156 2.66 0.21 3.09
CA ALA A 156 1.56 -0.56 3.66
C ALA A 156 2.02 -1.86 4.33
N GLU A 157 3.23 -2.34 4.01
CA GLU A 157 3.83 -3.53 4.62
C GLU A 157 4.61 -3.23 5.91
N GLU A 158 5.01 -2.00 6.15
CA GLU A 158 5.66 -1.56 7.40
C GLU A 158 4.67 -1.53 8.58
#